data_486e1b7f943dd015a18fec345e312c62
#
_entry.id   486e1b7f943dd015a18fec345e312c62
#
_cell.length_a   1.000
_cell.length_b   1.000
_cell.length_c   1.000
_cell.angle_alpha   90.00
_cell.angle_beta   90.00
_cell.angle_gamma   90.00
#
_symmetry.space_group_name_H-M   'P 1'
#
loop_
_entity.id
_entity.type
_entity.pdbx_description
1 polymer ?
#
loop_
_entity_poly.entity_id
_entity_poly.type
_entity_poly.pdbx_seq_one_letter_code
_entity_poly.pdbx_strand_id
1 'polypeptide(L)'
;MLVLQYPLGELALWAMNGGEMTREYFYTRIWAVPAGILLFGFNGWFTGMQNALFPMITAVTVNVIHLGCSLFFAFGLDLGIVGIAYASVVAQWCGVVLATGLLLVRYRSMLTTIRRAEVLDMEPLRRFFRINRDIILRTLCIVAVYTFFTGASARMENHTLLAVNALLLELFTLFSYMNDGFAYAAEALTGRFIGARDR
;
A
#
# COMPACT_ATOMS: atom_id res chain seq x y z
N MET A 1 1.48 5.99 -15.25
CA MET A 1 0.30 5.87 -14.39
C MET A 1 -0.61 7.09 -14.45
N LEU A 2 -0.11 8.31 -14.27
CA LEU A 2 -0.95 9.52 -14.32
C LEU A 2 -1.69 9.72 -15.65
N VAL A 3 -1.17 9.27 -16.78
CA VAL A 3 -1.83 9.34 -18.11
C VAL A 3 -2.94 8.29 -18.26
N LEU A 4 -2.76 7.11 -17.64
CA LEU A 4 -3.75 6.01 -17.68
C LEU A 4 -4.86 6.16 -16.62
N GLN A 5 -4.74 7.09 -15.70
CA GLN A 5 -5.74 7.28 -14.62
C GLN A 5 -7.12 7.66 -15.16
N TYR A 6 -7.17 8.48 -16.22
CA TYR A 6 -8.44 8.89 -16.80
C TYR A 6 -9.21 7.71 -17.42
N PRO A 7 -8.65 6.96 -18.40
CA PRO A 7 -9.40 5.86 -19.00
C PRO A 7 -9.67 4.71 -18.01
N LEU A 8 -8.73 4.40 -17.11
CA LEU A 8 -8.94 3.34 -16.11
C LEU A 8 -9.90 3.80 -15.00
N GLY A 9 -9.85 5.08 -14.61
CA GLY A 9 -10.74 5.66 -13.62
C GLY A 9 -12.18 5.70 -14.11
N GLU A 10 -12.41 6.17 -15.33
CA GLU A 10 -13.75 6.18 -15.94
C GLU A 10 -14.30 4.76 -16.11
N LEU A 11 -13.47 3.80 -16.50
CA LEU A 11 -13.88 2.39 -16.60
C LEU A 11 -14.26 1.83 -15.21
N ALA A 12 -13.48 2.13 -14.18
CA ALA A 12 -13.75 1.68 -12.82
C ALA A 12 -15.03 2.33 -12.26
N LEU A 13 -15.21 3.64 -12.46
CA LEU A 13 -16.40 4.37 -12.03
C LEU A 13 -17.66 3.87 -12.76
N TRP A 14 -17.55 3.58 -14.05
CA TRP A 14 -18.63 2.98 -14.81
C TRP A 14 -18.99 1.58 -14.30
N ALA A 15 -17.98 0.74 -14.06
CA ALA A 15 -18.18 -0.63 -13.55
C ALA A 15 -18.79 -0.66 -12.14
N MET A 16 -18.49 0.36 -11.31
CA MET A 16 -18.99 0.49 -9.94
C MET A 16 -20.29 1.32 -9.85
N ASN A 17 -20.79 1.83 -10.97
CA ASN A 17 -21.94 2.74 -11.01
C ASN A 17 -21.78 3.92 -10.05
N GLY A 18 -20.56 4.47 -9.98
CA GLY A 18 -20.17 5.52 -9.03
C GLY A 18 -20.80 6.86 -9.35
N GLY A 19 -21.43 7.48 -8.33
CA GLY A 19 -21.99 8.85 -8.44
C GLY A 19 -20.89 9.93 -8.46
N GLU A 20 -21.29 11.19 -8.61
CA GLU A 20 -20.37 12.36 -8.66
C GLU A 20 -19.43 12.42 -7.45
N MET A 21 -19.92 12.15 -6.26
CA MET A 21 -19.13 12.15 -5.02
C MET A 21 -18.00 11.07 -5.04
N THR A 22 -18.28 9.89 -5.61
CA THR A 22 -17.28 8.83 -5.79
C THR A 22 -16.22 9.25 -6.79
N ARG A 23 -16.63 9.98 -7.83
CA ARG A 23 -15.72 10.51 -8.85
C ARG A 23 -14.75 11.55 -8.27
N GLU A 24 -15.26 12.50 -7.52
CA GLU A 24 -14.46 13.52 -6.84
C GLU A 24 -13.45 12.90 -5.85
N TYR A 25 -13.91 11.95 -5.03
CA TYR A 25 -13.07 11.20 -4.12
C TYR A 25 -11.96 10.48 -4.87
N PHE A 26 -12.28 9.77 -5.97
CA PHE A 26 -11.31 9.01 -6.76
C PHE A 26 -10.22 9.90 -7.35
N TYR A 27 -10.61 11.00 -8.01
CA TYR A 27 -9.64 11.91 -8.64
C TYR A 27 -8.78 12.66 -7.64
N THR A 28 -9.29 12.93 -6.46
CA THR A 28 -8.50 13.51 -5.36
C THR A 28 -7.52 12.47 -4.83
N ARG A 29 -7.98 11.26 -4.53
CA ARG A 29 -7.16 10.22 -3.91
C ARG A 29 -6.05 9.69 -4.82
N ILE A 30 -6.21 9.77 -6.13
CA ILE A 30 -5.21 9.25 -7.09
C ILE A 30 -3.85 9.94 -6.95
N TRP A 31 -3.81 11.17 -6.46
CA TRP A 31 -2.57 11.89 -6.16
C TRP A 31 -1.77 11.29 -4.98
N ALA A 32 -2.38 10.42 -4.20
CA ALA A 32 -1.69 9.65 -3.17
C ALA A 32 -0.96 8.42 -3.73
N VAL A 33 -1.33 7.93 -4.92
CA VAL A 33 -0.76 6.71 -5.51
C VAL A 33 0.75 6.78 -5.72
N PRO A 34 1.33 7.86 -6.28
CA PRO A 34 2.78 7.97 -6.42
C PRO A 34 3.50 7.91 -5.06
N ALA A 35 2.95 8.59 -4.05
CA ALA A 35 3.49 8.56 -2.70
C ALA A 35 3.40 7.15 -2.09
N GLY A 36 2.29 6.45 -2.29
CA GLY A 36 2.11 5.07 -1.86
C GLY A 36 3.15 4.12 -2.47
N ILE A 37 3.39 4.21 -3.79
CA ILE A 37 4.41 3.41 -4.48
C ILE A 37 5.81 3.69 -3.91
N LEU A 38 6.14 4.96 -3.66
CA LEU A 38 7.41 5.32 -3.04
C LEU A 38 7.54 4.74 -1.63
N LEU A 39 6.48 4.81 -0.81
CA LEU A 39 6.46 4.24 0.53
C LEU A 39 6.64 2.72 0.52
N PHE A 40 6.02 2.00 -0.43
CA PHE A 40 6.29 0.57 -0.62
C PHE A 40 7.76 0.30 -0.95
N GLY A 41 8.37 1.11 -1.81
CA GLY A 41 9.80 1.01 -2.12
C GLY A 41 10.69 1.24 -0.88
N PHE A 42 10.40 2.27 -0.08
CA PHE A 42 11.12 2.54 1.17
C PHE A 42 10.94 1.42 2.20
N ASN A 43 9.72 0.91 2.37
CA ASN A 43 9.46 -0.20 3.28
C ASN A 43 10.22 -1.46 2.86
N GLY A 44 10.22 -1.80 1.56
CA GLY A 44 11.02 -2.90 1.03
C GLY A 44 12.52 -2.71 1.27
N TRP A 45 13.03 -1.50 1.07
CA TRP A 45 14.42 -1.17 1.35
C TRP A 45 14.78 -1.36 2.83
N PHE A 46 14.00 -0.76 3.73
CA PHE A 46 14.25 -0.83 5.16
C PHE A 46 14.15 -2.26 5.70
N THR A 47 13.17 -3.03 5.23
CA THR A 47 13.01 -4.45 5.57
C THR A 47 14.19 -5.27 5.07
N GLY A 48 14.65 -5.04 3.84
CA GLY A 48 15.84 -5.67 3.27
C GLY A 48 17.12 -5.35 4.05
N MET A 49 17.20 -4.14 4.64
CA MET A 49 18.28 -3.74 5.56
C MET A 49 18.09 -4.26 6.99
N GLN A 50 17.12 -5.15 7.22
CA GLN A 50 16.76 -5.71 8.53
C GLN A 50 16.39 -4.64 9.57
N ASN A 51 15.88 -3.52 9.14
CA ASN A 51 15.42 -2.44 10.00
C ASN A 51 13.89 -2.36 9.98
N ALA A 52 13.25 -3.06 10.92
CA ALA A 52 11.80 -3.03 11.07
C ALA A 52 11.28 -1.75 11.74
N LEU A 53 12.15 -1.01 12.43
CA LEU A 53 11.76 0.19 13.18
C LEU A 53 11.33 1.32 12.24
N PHE A 54 12.02 1.53 11.13
CA PHE A 54 11.72 2.64 10.22
C PHE A 54 10.39 2.47 9.48
N PRO A 55 10.06 1.28 8.94
CA PRO A 55 8.71 1.02 8.43
C PRO A 55 7.62 1.25 9.48
N MET A 56 7.85 0.79 10.72
CA MET A 56 6.90 0.98 11.82
C MET A 56 6.68 2.46 12.13
N ILE A 57 7.75 3.25 12.31
CA ILE A 57 7.65 4.69 12.57
C ILE A 57 6.92 5.38 11.42
N THR A 58 7.27 5.05 10.17
CA THR A 58 6.64 5.64 8.99
C THR A 58 5.15 5.30 8.94
N ALA A 59 4.78 4.04 9.15
CA ALA A 59 3.39 3.60 9.15
C ALA A 59 2.57 4.28 10.26
N VAL A 60 3.08 4.31 11.50
CA VAL A 60 2.40 4.97 12.63
C VAL A 60 2.22 6.46 12.35
N THR A 61 3.27 7.14 11.87
CA THR A 61 3.21 8.58 11.57
C THR A 61 2.20 8.89 10.47
N VAL A 62 2.20 8.11 9.37
CA VAL A 62 1.22 8.27 8.29
C VAL A 62 -0.20 8.10 8.81
N ASN A 63 -0.46 7.08 9.63
CA ASN A 63 -1.80 6.84 10.17
C ASN A 63 -2.25 7.93 11.15
N VAL A 64 -1.36 8.41 12.02
CA VAL A 64 -1.67 9.52 12.95
C VAL A 64 -1.99 10.81 12.19
N ILE A 65 -1.17 11.16 11.19
CA ILE A 65 -1.41 12.32 10.34
C ILE A 65 -2.72 12.15 9.56
N HIS A 66 -2.95 10.96 8.98
CA HIS A 66 -4.17 10.69 8.24
C HIS A 66 -5.42 10.85 9.12
N LEU A 67 -5.41 10.31 10.34
CA LEU A 67 -6.52 10.45 11.28
C LEU A 67 -6.75 11.90 11.67
N GLY A 68 -5.70 12.63 12.04
CA GLY A 68 -5.81 14.04 12.42
C GLY A 68 -6.31 14.92 11.27
N CYS A 69 -5.74 14.76 10.07
CA CYS A 69 -6.17 15.49 8.88
C CYS A 69 -7.58 15.09 8.44
N SER A 70 -7.97 13.81 8.56
CA SER A 70 -9.33 13.36 8.24
C SER A 70 -10.37 14.01 9.11
N LEU A 71 -10.14 14.07 10.43
CA LEU A 71 -11.03 14.74 11.37
C LEU A 71 -11.11 16.25 11.09
N PHE A 72 -9.96 16.87 10.83
CA PHE A 72 -9.91 18.31 10.54
C PHE A 72 -10.60 18.67 9.23
N PHE A 73 -10.34 17.94 8.13
CA PHE A 73 -10.93 18.25 6.84
C PHE A 73 -12.41 17.83 6.74
N ALA A 74 -12.78 16.70 7.33
CA ALA A 74 -14.16 16.22 7.26
C ALA A 74 -15.10 17.06 8.13
N PHE A 75 -14.70 17.37 9.36
CA PHE A 75 -15.56 18.06 10.34
C PHE A 75 -15.21 19.54 10.54
N GLY A 76 -13.93 19.92 10.42
CA GLY A 76 -13.49 21.30 10.62
C GLY A 76 -13.73 22.19 9.41
N LEU A 77 -13.59 21.63 8.19
CA LEU A 77 -13.80 22.35 6.93
C LEU A 77 -15.07 21.91 6.18
N ASP A 78 -15.87 21.03 6.77
CA ASP A 78 -17.13 20.52 6.21
C ASP A 78 -16.98 19.89 4.80
N LEU A 79 -15.78 19.39 4.47
CA LEU A 79 -15.51 18.77 3.16
C LEU A 79 -16.01 17.32 3.05
N GLY A 80 -16.56 16.76 4.12
CA GLY A 80 -17.12 15.40 4.14
C GLY A 80 -16.14 14.35 3.63
N ILE A 81 -16.58 13.48 2.71
CA ILE A 81 -15.80 12.36 2.16
C ILE A 81 -14.59 12.84 1.34
N VAL A 82 -14.69 13.94 0.62
CA VAL A 82 -13.60 14.51 -0.17
C VAL A 82 -12.46 14.98 0.75
N GLY A 83 -12.80 15.49 1.94
CA GLY A 83 -11.82 15.83 2.98
C GLY A 83 -10.96 14.64 3.42
N ILE A 84 -11.55 13.45 3.52
CA ILE A 84 -10.81 12.21 3.84
C ILE A 84 -9.84 11.85 2.70
N ALA A 85 -10.22 12.10 1.44
CA ALA A 85 -9.32 11.89 0.31
C ALA A 85 -8.10 12.82 0.36
N TYR A 86 -8.30 14.12 0.65
CA TYR A 86 -7.20 15.06 0.85
C TYR A 86 -6.31 14.67 2.02
N ALA A 87 -6.90 14.24 3.15
CA ALA A 87 -6.13 13.76 4.29
C ALA A 87 -5.21 12.59 3.92
N SER A 88 -5.69 11.67 3.09
CA SER A 88 -4.88 10.56 2.58
C SER A 88 -3.70 11.02 1.74
N VAL A 89 -3.90 12.01 0.87
CA VAL A 89 -2.83 12.59 0.04
C VAL A 89 -1.76 13.24 0.93
N VAL A 90 -2.18 14.11 1.84
CA VAL A 90 -1.26 14.80 2.77
C VAL A 90 -0.48 13.81 3.61
N ALA A 91 -1.16 12.83 4.22
CA ALA A 91 -0.52 11.84 5.09
C ALA A 91 0.53 11.01 4.35
N GLN A 92 0.24 10.54 3.13
CA GLN A 92 1.18 9.74 2.35
C GLN A 92 2.39 10.53 1.89
N TRP A 93 2.22 11.79 1.46
CA TRP A 93 3.35 12.64 1.11
C TRP A 93 4.21 13.01 2.33
N CYS A 94 3.60 13.27 3.48
CA CYS A 94 4.34 13.43 4.74
C CYS A 94 5.15 12.16 5.08
N GLY A 95 4.56 10.98 4.86
CA GLY A 95 5.26 9.71 5.01
C GLY A 95 6.47 9.57 4.10
N VAL A 96 6.36 9.98 2.83
CA VAL A 96 7.49 9.98 1.87
C VAL A 96 8.60 10.92 2.35
N VAL A 97 8.26 12.11 2.81
CA VAL A 97 9.26 13.06 3.35
C VAL A 97 9.97 12.46 4.56
N LEU A 98 9.22 11.86 5.49
CA LEU A 98 9.78 11.20 6.67
C LEU A 98 10.69 10.03 6.27
N ALA A 99 10.22 9.12 5.42
CA ALA A 99 10.98 7.97 4.97
C ALA A 99 12.27 8.38 4.24
N THR A 100 12.19 9.40 3.40
CA THR A 100 13.36 9.98 2.71
C THR A 100 14.34 10.57 3.73
N GLY A 101 13.85 11.29 4.73
CA GLY A 101 14.68 11.83 5.82
C GLY A 101 15.41 10.74 6.58
N LEU A 102 14.70 9.67 6.99
CA LEU A 102 15.29 8.51 7.68
C LEU A 102 16.33 7.79 6.81
N LEU A 103 16.06 7.65 5.52
CA LEU A 103 17.01 7.06 4.57
C LEU A 103 18.29 7.91 4.47
N LEU A 104 18.15 9.22 4.30
CA LEU A 104 19.28 10.13 4.16
C LEU A 104 20.12 10.22 5.45
N VAL A 105 19.48 10.25 6.61
CA VAL A 105 20.18 10.31 7.89
C VAL A 105 20.98 9.03 8.16
N ARG A 106 20.40 7.88 7.89
CA ARG A 106 21.00 6.59 8.29
C ARG A 106 21.87 5.96 7.21
N TYR A 107 21.49 6.13 5.93
CA TYR A 107 22.08 5.38 4.80
C TYR A 107 22.77 6.28 3.76
N ARG A 108 23.07 7.54 4.10
CA ARG A 108 23.69 8.50 3.18
C ARG A 108 25.00 7.98 2.56
N SER A 109 25.85 7.32 3.35
CA SER A 109 27.12 6.78 2.87
C SER A 109 26.94 5.66 1.83
N MET A 110 25.87 4.88 1.92
CA MET A 110 25.57 3.83 0.95
C MET A 110 25.07 4.41 -0.37
N LEU A 111 24.25 5.47 -0.31
CA LEU A 111 23.69 6.12 -1.49
C LEU A 111 24.76 6.74 -2.38
N THR A 112 25.87 7.23 -1.81
CA THR A 112 26.99 7.81 -2.56
C THR A 112 27.81 6.76 -3.32
N THR A 113 27.71 5.49 -2.95
CA THR A 113 28.46 4.38 -3.56
C THR A 113 27.69 3.73 -4.73
N ILE A 114 26.38 3.99 -4.85
CA ILE A 114 25.54 3.40 -5.90
C ILE A 114 25.88 4.02 -7.26
N ARG A 115 26.39 3.22 -8.18
CA ARG A 115 26.62 3.63 -9.58
C ARG A 115 25.32 3.47 -10.37
N ARG A 116 24.96 4.50 -11.13
CA ARG A 116 23.76 4.48 -11.99
C ARG A 116 23.73 3.30 -12.97
N ALA A 117 24.89 2.86 -13.42
CA ALA A 117 25.01 1.71 -14.33
C ALA A 117 24.58 0.39 -13.67
N GLU A 118 24.78 0.22 -12.37
CA GLU A 118 24.38 -0.98 -11.62
C GLU A 118 22.86 -1.03 -11.36
N VAL A 119 22.23 0.13 -11.26
CA VAL A 119 20.76 0.22 -11.03
C VAL A 119 19.97 -0.12 -12.28
N LEU A 120 20.54 0.15 -13.47
CA LEU A 120 19.91 -0.08 -14.77
C LEU A 120 20.31 -1.43 -15.40
N ASP A 121 21.04 -2.27 -14.67
CA ASP A 121 21.39 -3.59 -15.18
C ASP A 121 20.12 -4.45 -15.34
N MET A 122 19.97 -4.96 -16.56
CA MET A 122 18.77 -5.71 -16.94
C MET A 122 18.74 -7.13 -16.36
N GLU A 123 19.86 -7.69 -15.98
CA GLU A 123 19.92 -9.05 -15.50
C GLU A 123 19.34 -9.20 -14.07
N PRO A 124 19.72 -8.38 -13.08
CA PRO A 124 19.06 -8.34 -11.78
C PRO A 124 17.56 -8.00 -11.88
N LEU A 125 17.20 -7.09 -12.77
CA LEU A 125 15.81 -6.68 -12.99
C LEU A 125 14.97 -7.85 -13.55
N ARG A 126 15.49 -8.59 -14.53
CA ARG A 126 14.83 -9.78 -15.09
C ARG A 126 14.66 -10.89 -14.05
N ARG A 127 15.68 -11.09 -13.20
CA ARG A 127 15.61 -12.04 -12.09
C ARG A 127 14.55 -11.63 -11.07
N PHE A 128 14.50 -10.36 -10.73
CA PHE A 128 13.47 -9.78 -9.85
C PHE A 128 12.06 -10.04 -10.40
N PHE A 129 11.78 -9.71 -11.66
CA PHE A 129 10.47 -9.96 -12.26
C PHE A 129 10.12 -11.45 -12.34
N ARG A 130 11.09 -12.33 -12.58
CA ARG A 130 10.85 -13.77 -12.61
C ARG A 130 10.42 -14.30 -11.25
N ILE A 131 11.07 -13.88 -10.16
CA ILE A 131 10.71 -14.27 -8.79
C ILE A 131 9.35 -13.68 -8.40
N ASN A 132 9.12 -12.42 -8.73
CA ASN A 132 7.88 -11.73 -8.34
C ASN A 132 6.66 -12.15 -9.16
N ARG A 133 6.83 -12.80 -10.31
CA ARG A 133 5.71 -13.25 -11.15
C ARG A 133 4.72 -14.13 -10.38
N ASP A 134 5.21 -15.06 -9.60
CA ASP A 134 4.38 -16.00 -8.86
C ASP A 134 3.64 -15.29 -7.70
N ILE A 135 4.30 -14.30 -7.08
CA ILE A 135 3.69 -13.45 -6.05
C ILE A 135 2.58 -12.59 -6.65
N ILE A 136 2.82 -11.99 -7.83
CA ILE A 136 1.81 -11.20 -8.56
C ILE A 136 0.61 -12.07 -8.91
N LEU A 137 0.82 -13.27 -9.45
CA LEU A 137 -0.27 -14.18 -9.81
C LEU A 137 -1.10 -14.58 -8.59
N ARG A 138 -0.44 -14.93 -7.48
CA ARG A 138 -1.10 -15.20 -6.20
C ARG A 138 -1.94 -14.02 -5.73
N THR A 139 -1.39 -12.80 -5.79
CA THR A 139 -2.09 -11.58 -5.37
C THR A 139 -3.31 -11.33 -6.23
N LEU A 140 -3.19 -11.49 -7.56
CA LEU A 140 -4.33 -11.37 -8.48
C LEU A 140 -5.43 -12.37 -8.17
N CYS A 141 -5.09 -13.63 -7.88
CA CYS A 141 -6.07 -14.63 -7.47
C CYS A 141 -6.79 -14.23 -6.17
N ILE A 142 -6.06 -13.77 -5.17
CA ILE A 142 -6.64 -13.32 -3.90
C ILE A 142 -7.58 -12.13 -4.13
N VAL A 143 -7.16 -11.12 -4.89
CA VAL A 143 -8.00 -9.95 -5.21
C VAL A 143 -9.25 -10.38 -5.97
N ALA A 144 -9.14 -11.32 -6.93
CA ALA A 144 -10.29 -11.85 -7.66
C ALA A 144 -11.30 -12.53 -6.72
N VAL A 145 -10.83 -13.33 -5.75
CA VAL A 145 -11.69 -13.98 -4.76
C VAL A 145 -12.42 -12.95 -3.90
N TYR A 146 -11.71 -11.94 -3.36
CA TYR A 146 -12.33 -10.88 -2.57
C TYR A 146 -13.37 -10.08 -3.37
N THR A 147 -13.01 -9.72 -4.61
CA THR A 147 -13.90 -8.98 -5.50
C THR A 147 -15.16 -9.79 -5.84
N PHE A 148 -14.99 -11.09 -6.13
CA PHE A 148 -16.10 -11.99 -6.39
C PHE A 148 -17.01 -12.13 -5.16
N PHE A 149 -16.43 -12.35 -3.98
CA PHE A 149 -17.19 -12.51 -2.73
C PHE A 149 -17.99 -11.23 -2.40
N THR A 150 -17.34 -10.06 -2.49
CA THR A 150 -18.00 -8.79 -2.25
C THR A 150 -19.11 -8.52 -3.28
N GLY A 151 -18.84 -8.78 -4.56
CA GLY A 151 -19.79 -8.60 -5.63
C GLY A 151 -20.99 -9.57 -5.52
N ALA A 152 -20.75 -10.82 -5.14
CA ALA A 152 -21.81 -11.80 -4.88
C ALA A 152 -22.68 -11.38 -3.70
N SER A 153 -22.05 -10.91 -2.62
CA SER A 153 -22.76 -10.40 -1.43
C SER A 153 -23.65 -9.18 -1.75
N ALA A 154 -23.16 -8.28 -2.60
CA ALA A 154 -23.91 -7.09 -3.03
C ALA A 154 -25.13 -7.45 -3.89
N ARG A 155 -25.04 -8.53 -4.68
CA ARG A 155 -26.16 -9.00 -5.54
C ARG A 155 -27.30 -9.67 -4.78
N MET A 156 -27.09 -10.03 -3.51
CA MET A 156 -28.15 -10.70 -2.71
C MET A 156 -29.25 -9.73 -2.24
N GLU A 157 -29.15 -8.44 -2.57
CA GLU A 157 -30.14 -7.37 -2.25
C GLU A 157 -30.55 -7.33 -0.77
N ASN A 158 -29.75 -7.93 0.10
CA ASN A 158 -29.99 -7.97 1.54
C ASN A 158 -28.91 -7.20 2.27
N HIS A 159 -29.25 -5.99 2.73
CA HIS A 159 -28.33 -5.08 3.42
C HIS A 159 -27.72 -5.70 4.69
N THR A 160 -28.47 -6.54 5.40
CA THR A 160 -27.99 -7.20 6.61
C THR A 160 -26.92 -8.24 6.28
N LEU A 161 -27.16 -9.07 5.24
CA LEU A 161 -26.19 -10.06 4.77
C LEU A 161 -24.91 -9.39 4.24
N LEU A 162 -25.05 -8.31 3.50
CA LEU A 162 -23.90 -7.54 3.02
C LEU A 162 -23.06 -7.00 4.19
N ALA A 163 -23.69 -6.44 5.19
CA ALA A 163 -23.00 -5.93 6.38
C ALA A 163 -22.30 -7.06 7.17
N VAL A 164 -22.95 -8.19 7.36
CA VAL A 164 -22.37 -9.36 8.04
C VAL A 164 -21.16 -9.90 7.26
N ASN A 165 -21.27 -10.03 5.94
CA ASN A 165 -20.17 -10.50 5.09
C ASN A 165 -19.00 -9.52 5.09
N ALA A 166 -19.26 -8.21 5.12
CA ALA A 166 -18.20 -7.20 5.26
C ALA A 166 -17.47 -7.31 6.60
N LEU A 167 -18.19 -7.51 7.70
CA LEU A 167 -17.60 -7.73 9.03
C LEU A 167 -16.78 -9.03 9.09
N LEU A 168 -17.26 -10.10 8.46
CA LEU A 168 -16.52 -11.37 8.38
C LEU A 168 -15.21 -11.22 7.60
N LEU A 169 -15.22 -10.46 6.49
CA LEU A 169 -14.00 -10.15 5.74
C LEU A 169 -13.03 -9.31 6.55
N GLU A 170 -13.52 -8.35 7.33
CA GLU A 170 -12.68 -7.52 8.19
C GLU A 170 -12.01 -8.35 9.31
N LEU A 171 -12.77 -9.24 9.95
CA LEU A 171 -12.23 -10.17 10.94
C LEU A 171 -11.19 -11.12 10.33
N PHE A 172 -11.45 -11.64 9.14
CA PHE A 172 -10.50 -12.47 8.42
C PHE A 172 -9.21 -11.70 8.09
N THR A 173 -9.33 -10.46 7.67
CA THR A 173 -8.20 -9.57 7.36
C THR A 173 -7.37 -9.29 8.61
N LEU A 174 -8.03 -9.02 9.75
CA LEU A 174 -7.36 -8.84 11.03
C LEU A 174 -6.54 -10.09 11.42
N PHE A 175 -7.13 -11.27 11.25
CA PHE A 175 -6.44 -12.54 11.52
C PHE A 175 -5.25 -12.77 10.59
N SER A 176 -5.38 -12.38 9.33
CA SER A 176 -4.31 -12.43 8.33
C SER A 176 -3.14 -11.53 8.71
N TYR A 177 -3.39 -10.31 9.18
CA TYR A 177 -2.34 -9.40 9.62
C TYR A 177 -1.56 -9.93 10.84
N MET A 178 -2.23 -10.63 11.75
CA MET A 178 -1.53 -11.30 12.85
C MET A 178 -0.57 -12.40 12.35
N ASN A 179 -1.00 -13.19 11.38
CA ASN A 179 -0.17 -14.23 10.76
C ASN A 179 0.98 -13.65 9.93
N ASP A 180 0.75 -12.53 9.24
CA ASP A 180 1.78 -11.86 8.43
C ASP A 180 2.97 -11.41 9.28
N GLY A 181 2.74 -10.99 10.52
CA GLY A 181 3.81 -10.66 11.47
C GLY A 181 4.79 -11.82 11.69
N PHE A 182 4.27 -13.04 11.86
CA PHE A 182 5.09 -14.25 11.99
C PHE A 182 5.77 -14.63 10.68
N ALA A 183 5.08 -14.47 9.55
CA ALA A 183 5.62 -14.75 8.22
C ALA A 183 6.81 -13.85 7.91
N TYR A 184 6.70 -12.53 8.15
CA TYR A 184 7.80 -11.59 7.97
C TYR A 184 9.00 -11.87 8.89
N ALA A 185 8.74 -12.27 10.14
CA ALA A 185 9.81 -12.67 11.06
C ALA A 185 10.54 -13.91 10.56
N ALA A 186 9.80 -14.93 10.10
CA ALA A 186 10.35 -16.14 9.52
C ALA A 186 11.16 -15.88 8.25
N GLU A 187 10.68 -15.01 7.36
CA GLU A 187 11.37 -14.61 6.14
C GLU A 187 12.70 -13.91 6.45
N ALA A 188 12.68 -12.95 7.38
CA ALA A 188 13.88 -12.22 7.79
C ALA A 188 14.95 -13.15 8.40
N LEU A 189 14.53 -14.06 9.29
CA LEU A 189 15.43 -15.02 9.91
C LEU A 189 15.99 -16.01 8.88
N THR A 190 15.15 -16.58 8.04
CA THR A 190 15.54 -17.52 6.99
C THR A 190 16.53 -16.87 6.02
N GLY A 191 16.23 -15.64 5.58
CA GLY A 191 17.11 -14.87 4.71
C GLY A 191 18.49 -14.64 5.33
N ARG A 192 18.53 -14.34 6.64
CA ARG A 192 19.78 -14.13 7.39
C ARG A 192 20.62 -15.40 7.46
N PHE A 193 20.01 -16.54 7.84
CA PHE A 193 20.76 -17.81 8.00
C PHE A 193 21.22 -18.36 6.65
N ILE A 194 20.38 -18.30 5.61
CA ILE A 194 20.78 -18.71 4.26
C ILE A 194 21.90 -17.81 3.72
N GLY A 195 21.80 -16.49 3.95
CA GLY A 195 22.80 -15.51 3.52
C GLY A 195 24.15 -15.69 4.23
N ALA A 196 24.12 -16.04 5.51
CA ALA A 196 25.33 -16.35 6.29
C ALA A 196 25.91 -17.75 5.97
N ARG A 197 25.24 -18.55 5.11
CA ARG A 197 25.59 -19.98 4.86
C ARG A 197 25.63 -20.82 6.14
N ASP A 198 24.99 -20.38 7.18
CA ASP A 198 24.86 -21.10 8.43
C ASP A 198 23.66 -22.07 8.27
N ARG A 199 23.93 -23.37 8.35
CA ARG A 199 22.91 -24.42 8.17
C ARG A 199 22.57 -25.04 9.52
#